data_cc03160b4b62d94b5186a5388f22ab0f
#
_entry.id   cc03160b4b62d94b5186a5388f22ab0f
#
_cell.length_a   1.000
_cell.length_b   1.000
_cell.length_c   1.000
_cell.angle_alpha   90.00
_cell.angle_beta   90.00
_cell.angle_gamma   90.00
#
_symmetry.space_group_name_H-M   'P 1'
#
loop_
_entity.id
_entity.type
_entity.pdbx_description
1 polymer ?
#
loop_
_entity_poly.entity_id
_entity_poly.type
_entity_poly.pdbx_seq_one_letter_code
_entity_poly.pdbx_strand_id
1 'polypeptide(L)'
;GEFTSYTIVIAPPGIDRVFLHSPGTNNTFGYDDINFEVVKKAKIFHLGYPPLMRKLYLNDGKELIKIYKKVKEVDATTSLDLSLPDPNSESGKVNWDRILKELLPYVDIFLPSIEESCFMVNKSLYQSVKQRAGTNDTVDYFSAKDYTSLSDIFFEYGAKIVSLKSGHRGLYLRTQNKTVLNKMGYAKPKDINNWSDRELWASVYHVEKIASATGSGDSAVAGFLMAFLRGKSIEETIKCANAAGAQNLRAYDAVSGTGTWDEIQEMIKDKKTRSVEMRIDTPGWWWDKVSKIWMGPRDKGASKE
;
A
#
# COMPACT_ATOMS: atom_id res chain seq x y z
N GLY A 1 -15.59 30.30 2.27
CA GLY A 1 -14.51 29.38 1.91
C GLY A 1 -14.65 28.10 2.70
N GLU A 2 -14.09 27.01 2.19
CA GLU A 2 -14.04 25.73 2.88
C GLU A 2 -12.84 25.71 3.83
N PHE A 3 -12.94 24.89 4.89
CA PHE A 3 -11.84 24.69 5.84
C PHE A 3 -10.85 23.70 5.29
N THR A 4 -9.59 23.75 5.73
CA THR A 4 -8.63 22.67 5.56
C THR A 4 -9.16 21.40 6.22
N SER A 5 -9.02 20.24 5.54
CA SER A 5 -9.34 18.94 6.12
C SER A 5 -8.51 18.69 7.40
N TYR A 6 -9.12 18.12 8.43
CA TYR A 6 -8.42 17.71 9.63
C TYR A 6 -9.03 16.47 10.26
N THR A 7 -8.25 15.79 11.09
CA THR A 7 -8.69 14.61 11.83
C THR A 7 -8.22 14.71 13.28
N ILE A 8 -9.14 14.54 14.22
CA ILE A 8 -8.81 14.34 15.63
C ILE A 8 -8.68 12.84 15.86
N VAL A 9 -7.51 12.41 16.32
CA VAL A 9 -7.24 11.01 16.63
C VAL A 9 -7.33 10.79 18.13
N ILE A 10 -8.26 9.95 18.55
CA ILE A 10 -8.42 9.54 19.95
C ILE A 10 -7.82 8.14 20.05
N ALA A 11 -6.69 8.01 20.75
CA ALA A 11 -5.94 6.77 20.88
C ALA A 11 -5.80 6.36 22.36
N PRO A 12 -6.84 5.74 22.97
CA PRO A 12 -6.76 5.25 24.35
C PRO A 12 -5.78 4.07 24.45
N PRO A 13 -5.07 3.90 25.57
CA PRO A 13 -4.20 2.74 25.78
C PRO A 13 -4.99 1.41 25.68
N GLY A 14 -4.47 0.47 24.87
CA GLY A 14 -5.05 -0.88 24.75
C GLY A 14 -6.34 -0.99 23.91
N ILE A 15 -6.79 0.09 23.30
CA ILE A 15 -7.96 0.13 22.41
C ILE A 15 -7.51 0.72 21.08
N ASP A 16 -8.06 0.21 19.97
CA ASP A 16 -7.77 0.81 18.66
C ASP A 16 -8.29 2.26 18.60
N ARG A 17 -7.58 3.06 17.85
CA ARG A 17 -7.84 4.49 17.71
C ARG A 17 -9.17 4.78 17.03
N VAL A 18 -9.81 5.87 17.44
CA VAL A 18 -11.02 6.42 16.83
C VAL A 18 -10.67 7.72 16.13
N PHE A 19 -11.21 7.92 14.93
CA PHE A 19 -11.00 9.11 14.13
C PHE A 19 -12.28 9.97 14.08
N LEU A 20 -12.15 11.24 14.44
CA LEU A 20 -13.16 12.26 14.17
C LEU A 20 -12.66 13.11 13.00
N HIS A 21 -13.12 12.78 11.80
CA HIS A 21 -12.65 13.37 10.55
C HIS A 21 -13.58 14.45 10.05
N SER A 22 -13.03 15.65 9.76
CA SER A 22 -13.68 16.71 9.01
C SER A 22 -13.08 16.80 7.62
N PRO A 23 -13.82 16.47 6.55
CA PRO A 23 -13.26 16.38 5.20
C PRO A 23 -12.84 17.73 4.62
N GLY A 24 -13.50 18.83 5.00
CA GLY A 24 -13.17 20.16 4.50
C GLY A 24 -12.97 20.19 2.99
N THR A 25 -11.88 20.84 2.55
CA THR A 25 -11.49 20.97 1.13
C THR A 25 -11.22 19.63 0.43
N ASN A 26 -11.06 18.52 1.15
CA ASN A 26 -10.93 17.20 0.50
C ASN A 26 -12.20 16.81 -0.28
N ASN A 27 -13.38 17.33 0.12
CA ASN A 27 -14.62 17.04 -0.58
C ASN A 27 -14.70 17.67 -1.97
N THR A 28 -14.00 18.77 -2.21
CA THR A 28 -14.04 19.55 -3.44
C THR A 28 -12.78 19.41 -4.28
N PHE A 29 -11.69 18.87 -3.71
CA PHE A 29 -10.44 18.63 -4.43
C PHE A 29 -10.66 17.77 -5.67
N GLY A 30 -10.11 18.21 -6.81
CA GLY A 30 -10.23 17.50 -8.07
C GLY A 30 -9.16 17.86 -9.10
N TYR A 31 -9.44 17.55 -10.35
CA TYR A 31 -8.53 17.71 -11.47
C TYR A 31 -7.97 19.13 -11.62
N ASP A 32 -8.83 20.13 -11.44
CA ASP A 32 -8.49 21.54 -11.68
C ASP A 32 -7.60 22.12 -10.56
N ASP A 33 -7.49 21.43 -9.43
CA ASP A 33 -6.62 21.80 -8.30
C ASP A 33 -5.17 21.30 -8.48
N ILE A 34 -4.90 20.48 -9.52
CA ILE A 34 -3.60 19.87 -9.76
C ILE A 34 -2.83 20.66 -10.81
N ASN A 35 -1.64 21.16 -10.45
CA ASN A 35 -0.73 21.78 -11.40
C ASN A 35 0.08 20.72 -12.17
N PHE A 36 -0.41 20.33 -13.35
CA PHE A 36 0.23 19.30 -14.19
C PHE A 36 1.59 19.71 -14.74
N GLU A 37 1.93 21.01 -14.80
CA GLU A 37 3.28 21.46 -15.15
C GLU A 37 4.29 21.14 -14.03
N VAL A 38 3.85 21.07 -12.78
CA VAL A 38 4.66 20.57 -11.68
C VAL A 38 4.75 19.04 -11.73
N VAL A 39 3.63 18.35 -11.97
CA VAL A 39 3.59 16.88 -12.10
C VAL A 39 4.51 16.39 -13.20
N LYS A 40 4.57 17.07 -14.33
CA LYS A 40 5.46 16.76 -15.47
C LYS A 40 6.96 16.75 -15.10
N LYS A 41 7.35 17.49 -14.04
CA LYS A 41 8.73 17.53 -13.52
C LYS A 41 8.99 16.49 -12.45
N ALA A 42 7.94 15.82 -11.95
CA ALA A 42 8.03 14.82 -10.90
C ALA A 42 8.34 13.43 -11.48
N LYS A 43 9.05 12.61 -10.73
CA LYS A 43 9.28 11.21 -11.08
C LYS A 43 8.09 10.33 -10.79
N ILE A 44 7.39 10.61 -9.67
CA ILE A 44 6.21 9.88 -9.21
C ILE A 44 5.13 10.89 -8.82
N PHE A 45 3.91 10.63 -9.25
CA PHE A 45 2.69 11.23 -8.72
C PHE A 45 2.06 10.19 -7.77
N HIS A 46 1.91 10.55 -6.51
CA HIS A 46 1.24 9.73 -5.51
C HIS A 46 -0.03 10.42 -5.01
N LEU A 47 -1.12 9.67 -4.92
CA LEU A 47 -2.35 10.11 -4.30
C LEU A 47 -2.80 9.05 -3.30
N GLY A 48 -3.08 9.50 -2.08
CA GLY A 48 -3.63 8.65 -1.03
C GLY A 48 -5.11 8.96 -0.77
N TYR A 49 -5.82 7.95 -0.33
CA TYR A 49 -7.14 8.02 0.29
C TYR A 49 -8.29 8.62 -0.53
N PRO A 50 -8.47 8.26 -1.83
CA PRO A 50 -9.64 8.70 -2.59
C PRO A 50 -10.99 8.49 -1.87
N PRO A 51 -11.19 7.44 -1.04
CA PRO A 51 -12.42 7.26 -0.28
C PRO A 51 -12.76 8.40 0.70
N LEU A 52 -11.80 9.22 1.07
CA LEU A 52 -12.01 10.41 1.92
C LEU A 52 -12.17 11.71 1.12
N MET A 53 -12.23 11.62 -0.22
CA MET A 53 -12.26 12.77 -1.14
C MET A 53 -13.49 12.70 -2.03
N ARG A 54 -14.59 13.34 -1.58
CA ARG A 54 -15.93 13.15 -2.14
C ARG A 54 -15.97 13.27 -3.67
N LYS A 55 -15.38 14.31 -4.24
CA LYS A 55 -15.36 14.55 -5.70
C LYS A 55 -14.68 13.40 -6.47
N LEU A 56 -13.71 12.69 -5.85
CA LEU A 56 -12.94 11.66 -6.51
C LEU A 56 -13.67 10.31 -6.64
N TYR A 57 -14.66 10.02 -5.78
CA TYR A 57 -15.42 8.78 -5.87
C TYR A 57 -16.82 8.93 -6.47
N LEU A 58 -17.34 10.14 -6.59
CA LEU A 58 -18.63 10.37 -7.23
C LEU A 58 -18.59 10.06 -8.73
N ASN A 59 -19.77 9.80 -9.30
CA ASN A 59 -19.93 9.55 -10.73
C ASN A 59 -19.01 8.41 -11.25
N ASP A 60 -18.95 7.30 -10.52
CA ASP A 60 -18.08 6.15 -10.83
C ASP A 60 -16.58 6.52 -10.90
N GLY A 61 -16.14 7.46 -10.09
CA GLY A 61 -14.72 7.83 -10.00
C GLY A 61 -14.18 8.61 -11.21
N LYS A 62 -15.03 9.19 -12.03
CA LYS A 62 -14.61 9.87 -13.29
C LYS A 62 -13.54 10.92 -13.06
N GLU A 63 -13.64 11.69 -11.96
CA GLU A 63 -12.65 12.72 -11.65
C GLU A 63 -11.29 12.10 -11.32
N LEU A 64 -11.25 11.06 -10.49
CA LEU A 64 -10.04 10.33 -10.15
C LEU A 64 -9.38 9.71 -11.39
N ILE A 65 -10.17 9.07 -12.23
CA ILE A 65 -9.70 8.46 -13.49
C ILE A 65 -9.14 9.53 -14.42
N LYS A 66 -9.79 10.69 -14.55
CA LYS A 66 -9.33 11.83 -15.35
C LYS A 66 -7.96 12.33 -14.88
N ILE A 67 -7.75 12.43 -13.56
CA ILE A 67 -6.47 12.82 -12.97
C ILE A 67 -5.37 11.85 -13.41
N TYR A 68 -5.57 10.55 -13.17
CA TYR A 68 -4.55 9.54 -13.47
C TYR A 68 -4.26 9.41 -14.97
N LYS A 69 -5.27 9.53 -15.82
CA LYS A 69 -5.06 9.62 -17.29
C LYS A 69 -4.14 10.78 -17.64
N LYS A 70 -4.40 11.96 -17.07
CA LYS A 70 -3.57 13.16 -17.34
C LYS A 70 -2.15 13.01 -16.83
N VAL A 71 -1.96 12.39 -15.66
CA VAL A 71 -0.63 12.09 -15.12
C VAL A 71 0.15 11.13 -16.04
N LYS A 72 -0.52 10.13 -16.63
CA LYS A 72 0.13 9.23 -17.61
C LYS A 72 0.48 9.93 -18.92
N GLU A 73 -0.31 10.92 -19.37
CA GLU A 73 0.03 11.73 -20.57
C GLU A 73 1.31 12.55 -20.40
N VAL A 74 1.69 12.90 -19.18
CA VAL A 74 2.95 13.61 -18.87
C VAL A 74 4.08 12.68 -18.45
N ASP A 75 3.92 11.35 -18.63
CA ASP A 75 4.88 10.29 -18.36
C ASP A 75 5.31 10.14 -16.89
N ALA A 76 4.70 10.81 -15.92
CA ALA A 76 5.00 10.57 -14.53
C ALA A 76 4.57 9.14 -14.14
N THR A 77 5.38 8.48 -13.32
CA THR A 77 4.98 7.20 -12.71
C THR A 77 3.89 7.45 -11.69
N THR A 78 2.86 6.63 -11.72
CA THR A 78 1.69 6.79 -10.86
C THR A 78 1.72 5.84 -9.68
N SER A 79 1.35 6.34 -8.50
CA SER A 79 1.20 5.56 -7.28
C SER A 79 -0.13 5.88 -6.61
N LEU A 80 -0.82 4.85 -6.09
CA LEU A 80 -2.10 4.98 -5.43
C LEU A 80 -2.10 4.21 -4.12
N ASP A 81 -2.53 4.86 -3.04
CA ASP A 81 -2.94 4.22 -1.79
C ASP A 81 -4.44 4.44 -1.55
N LEU A 82 -5.03 3.64 -0.70
CA LEU A 82 -6.44 3.69 -0.36
C LEU A 82 -6.64 3.91 1.15
N SER A 83 -7.89 4.09 1.54
CA SER A 83 -8.36 3.98 2.92
C SER A 83 -9.61 3.12 2.94
N LEU A 84 -9.87 2.44 4.05
CA LEU A 84 -11.09 1.66 4.20
C LEU A 84 -12.30 2.61 4.33
N PRO A 85 -13.27 2.57 3.41
CA PRO A 85 -14.48 3.38 3.52
C PRO A 85 -15.33 2.89 4.69
N ASP A 86 -15.98 3.81 5.42
CA ASP A 86 -17.05 3.40 6.32
C ASP A 86 -18.20 2.80 5.50
N PRO A 87 -18.61 1.55 5.76
CA PRO A 87 -19.65 0.87 5.00
C PRO A 87 -21.00 1.62 4.99
N ASN A 88 -21.27 2.45 6.00
CA ASN A 88 -22.50 3.22 6.12
C ASN A 88 -22.44 4.59 5.43
N SER A 89 -21.25 5.07 5.12
CA SER A 89 -21.03 6.35 4.44
C SER A 89 -21.40 6.32 2.95
N GLU A 90 -21.43 7.49 2.32
CA GLU A 90 -21.58 7.62 0.87
C GLU A 90 -20.47 6.87 0.14
N SER A 91 -19.21 7.03 0.59
CA SER A 91 -18.04 6.35 0.05
C SER A 91 -18.11 4.82 0.17
N GLY A 92 -18.67 4.28 1.26
CA GLY A 92 -18.85 2.83 1.47
C GLY A 92 -19.88 2.18 0.54
N LYS A 93 -20.81 2.99 -0.01
CA LYS A 93 -21.88 2.54 -0.92
C LYS A 93 -21.49 2.60 -2.40
N VAL A 94 -20.35 3.21 -2.72
CA VAL A 94 -19.85 3.33 -4.10
C VAL A 94 -19.43 1.95 -4.63
N ASN A 95 -19.53 1.77 -5.94
CA ASN A 95 -19.01 0.57 -6.60
C ASN A 95 -17.50 0.71 -6.87
N TRP A 96 -16.70 0.46 -5.82
CA TRP A 96 -15.23 0.54 -5.91
C TRP A 96 -14.63 -0.45 -6.88
N ASP A 97 -15.21 -1.62 -7.03
CA ASP A 97 -14.74 -2.63 -8.00
C ASP A 97 -14.74 -2.06 -9.43
N ARG A 98 -15.84 -1.41 -9.81
CA ARG A 98 -15.94 -0.73 -11.10
C ARG A 98 -14.94 0.41 -11.23
N ILE A 99 -14.83 1.25 -10.20
CA ILE A 99 -13.87 2.38 -10.20
C ILE A 99 -12.44 1.86 -10.38
N LEU A 100 -12.03 0.86 -9.59
CA LEU A 100 -10.69 0.31 -9.67
C LEU A 100 -10.41 -0.36 -11.01
N LYS A 101 -11.38 -1.05 -11.59
CA LYS A 101 -11.24 -1.66 -12.93
C LYS A 101 -10.96 -0.61 -14.02
N GLU A 102 -11.58 0.58 -13.94
CA GLU A 102 -11.36 1.66 -14.90
C GLU A 102 -10.10 2.49 -14.58
N LEU A 103 -9.67 2.54 -13.31
CA LEU A 103 -8.55 3.36 -12.83
C LEU A 103 -7.20 2.66 -12.96
N LEU A 104 -7.11 1.37 -12.56
CA LEU A 104 -5.83 0.67 -12.43
C LEU A 104 -5.01 0.51 -13.71
N PRO A 105 -5.58 0.58 -14.95
CA PRO A 105 -4.75 0.66 -16.15
C PRO A 105 -3.80 1.86 -16.15
N TYR A 106 -4.12 2.92 -15.40
CA TYR A 106 -3.33 4.14 -15.27
C TYR A 106 -2.49 4.19 -13.98
N VAL A 107 -2.51 3.14 -13.16
CA VAL A 107 -1.75 3.04 -11.90
C VAL A 107 -0.56 2.11 -12.08
N ASP A 108 0.65 2.63 -11.86
CA ASP A 108 1.87 1.83 -11.96
C ASP A 108 2.16 1.08 -10.65
N ILE A 109 1.98 1.73 -9.50
CA ILE A 109 2.27 1.19 -8.16
C ILE A 109 1.01 1.32 -7.30
N PHE A 110 0.43 0.20 -6.89
CA PHE A 110 -0.79 0.14 -6.09
C PHE A 110 -0.49 -0.43 -4.69
N LEU A 111 -0.71 0.36 -3.64
CA LEU A 111 -0.20 0.14 -2.28
C LEU A 111 -1.30 0.08 -1.17
N PRO A 112 -2.49 -0.47 -1.41
CA PRO A 112 -3.56 -0.52 -0.40
C PRO A 112 -3.23 -1.50 0.73
N SER A 113 -4.08 -1.52 1.78
CA SER A 113 -4.13 -2.64 2.72
C SER A 113 -4.93 -3.81 2.14
N ILE A 114 -4.74 -5.00 2.74
CA ILE A 114 -5.52 -6.20 2.39
C ILE A 114 -7.01 -5.99 2.64
N GLU A 115 -7.36 -5.31 3.73
CA GLU A 115 -8.74 -5.06 4.12
C GLU A 115 -9.44 -4.10 3.16
N GLU A 116 -8.80 -2.98 2.81
CA GLU A 116 -9.27 -2.03 1.80
C GLU A 116 -9.51 -2.73 0.46
N SER A 117 -8.50 -3.50 0.03
CA SER A 117 -8.55 -4.29 -1.20
C SER A 117 -9.73 -5.25 -1.22
N CYS A 118 -9.87 -6.03 -0.15
CA CYS A 118 -10.93 -7.03 -0.05
C CYS A 118 -12.31 -6.39 0.03
N PHE A 119 -12.48 -5.32 0.83
CA PHE A 119 -13.75 -4.58 0.90
C PHE A 119 -14.20 -4.05 -0.46
N MET A 120 -13.26 -3.56 -1.27
CA MET A 120 -13.56 -2.90 -2.54
C MET A 120 -13.90 -3.87 -3.66
N VAL A 121 -13.19 -5.01 -3.77
CA VAL A 121 -13.35 -5.92 -4.92
C VAL A 121 -13.90 -7.30 -4.55
N ASN A 122 -13.99 -7.64 -3.26
CA ASN A 122 -14.53 -8.94 -2.81
C ASN A 122 -15.26 -8.80 -1.46
N LYS A 123 -16.40 -8.11 -1.47
CA LYS A 123 -17.20 -7.87 -0.24
C LYS A 123 -17.63 -9.14 0.48
N SER A 124 -17.86 -10.24 -0.23
CA SER A 124 -18.26 -11.52 0.38
C SER A 124 -17.11 -12.13 1.20
N LEU A 125 -15.89 -12.12 0.67
CA LEU A 125 -14.69 -12.53 1.42
C LEU A 125 -14.46 -11.61 2.62
N TYR A 126 -14.54 -10.29 2.44
CA TYR A 126 -14.37 -9.31 3.52
C TYR A 126 -15.35 -9.58 4.68
N GLN A 127 -16.64 -9.79 4.38
CA GLN A 127 -17.64 -10.10 5.40
C GLN A 127 -17.36 -11.42 6.11
N SER A 128 -16.96 -12.47 5.37
CA SER A 128 -16.59 -13.78 5.93
C SER A 128 -15.37 -13.65 6.86
N VAL A 129 -14.34 -12.92 6.44
CA VAL A 129 -13.16 -12.67 7.27
C VAL A 129 -13.53 -11.90 8.54
N LYS A 130 -14.34 -10.84 8.42
CA LYS A 130 -14.78 -10.03 9.56
C LYS A 130 -15.62 -10.85 10.56
N GLN A 131 -16.49 -11.71 10.07
CA GLN A 131 -17.28 -12.62 10.91
C GLN A 131 -16.38 -13.62 11.68
N ARG A 132 -15.37 -14.20 11.02
CA ARG A 132 -14.43 -15.13 11.67
C ARG A 132 -13.52 -14.43 12.67
N ALA A 133 -13.12 -13.20 12.39
CA ALA A 133 -12.28 -12.41 13.27
C ALA A 133 -13.02 -11.95 14.54
N GLY A 134 -14.34 -11.67 14.46
CA GLY A 134 -15.09 -11.12 15.59
C GLY A 134 -14.50 -9.80 16.06
N THR A 135 -13.90 -9.79 17.25
CA THR A 135 -13.22 -8.63 17.83
C THR A 135 -11.69 -8.65 17.62
N ASN A 136 -11.14 -9.71 17.02
CA ASN A 136 -9.71 -9.81 16.74
C ASN A 136 -9.34 -9.04 15.45
N ASP A 137 -8.03 -8.89 15.25
CA ASP A 137 -7.51 -8.26 14.04
C ASP A 137 -7.84 -9.12 12.80
N THR A 138 -8.49 -8.51 11.82
CA THR A 138 -8.94 -9.19 10.60
C THR A 138 -7.79 -9.71 9.75
N VAL A 139 -6.60 -9.09 9.83
CA VAL A 139 -5.44 -9.50 9.01
C VAL A 139 -4.99 -10.94 9.27
N ASP A 140 -5.23 -11.47 10.48
CA ASP A 140 -4.89 -12.85 10.85
C ASP A 140 -5.79 -13.90 10.18
N TYR A 141 -6.93 -13.48 9.68
CA TYR A 141 -7.93 -14.36 9.06
C TYR A 141 -7.88 -14.39 7.54
N PHE A 142 -6.97 -13.62 6.94
CA PHE A 142 -6.64 -13.74 5.52
C PHE A 142 -5.55 -14.79 5.30
N SER A 143 -5.81 -15.74 4.41
CA SER A 143 -4.81 -16.70 3.96
C SER A 143 -3.87 -16.10 2.90
N ALA A 144 -2.69 -16.67 2.71
CA ALA A 144 -1.79 -16.23 1.64
C ALA A 144 -2.43 -16.35 0.24
N LYS A 145 -3.36 -17.30 0.07
CA LYS A 145 -4.14 -17.43 -1.17
C LYS A 145 -5.04 -16.23 -1.42
N ASP A 146 -5.59 -15.60 -0.38
CA ASP A 146 -6.43 -14.41 -0.54
C ASP A 146 -5.61 -13.23 -1.08
N TYR A 147 -4.37 -13.04 -0.61
CA TYR A 147 -3.46 -12.02 -1.14
C TYR A 147 -3.12 -12.26 -2.60
N THR A 148 -2.78 -13.51 -2.96
CA THR A 148 -2.51 -13.89 -4.34
C THR A 148 -3.72 -13.63 -5.24
N SER A 149 -4.92 -14.04 -4.80
CA SER A 149 -6.16 -13.88 -5.58
C SER A 149 -6.54 -12.41 -5.77
N LEU A 150 -6.43 -11.58 -4.73
CA LEU A 150 -6.70 -10.14 -4.85
C LEU A 150 -5.69 -9.45 -5.77
N SER A 151 -4.42 -9.82 -5.68
CA SER A 151 -3.41 -9.26 -6.60
C SER A 151 -3.61 -9.72 -8.05
N ASP A 152 -4.14 -10.94 -8.30
CA ASP A 152 -4.55 -11.37 -9.63
C ASP A 152 -5.63 -10.44 -10.21
N ILE A 153 -6.68 -10.13 -9.43
CA ILE A 153 -7.73 -9.19 -9.83
C ILE A 153 -7.13 -7.83 -10.20
N PHE A 154 -6.23 -7.29 -9.38
CA PHE A 154 -5.62 -5.99 -9.67
C PHE A 154 -4.70 -6.00 -10.88
N PHE A 155 -4.05 -7.12 -11.17
CA PHE A 155 -3.28 -7.30 -12.41
C PHE A 155 -4.18 -7.41 -13.64
N GLU A 156 -5.31 -8.09 -13.53
CA GLU A 156 -6.34 -8.12 -14.59
C GLU A 156 -6.90 -6.72 -14.84
N TYR A 157 -7.01 -5.87 -13.81
CA TYR A 157 -7.40 -4.47 -13.93
C TYR A 157 -6.28 -3.56 -14.44
N GLY A 158 -5.05 -4.04 -14.56
CA GLY A 158 -3.95 -3.32 -15.22
C GLY A 158 -2.88 -2.72 -14.32
N ALA A 159 -2.93 -2.91 -13.00
CA ALA A 159 -1.83 -2.54 -12.11
C ALA A 159 -0.53 -3.26 -12.48
N LYS A 160 0.64 -2.63 -12.24
CA LYS A 160 1.93 -3.21 -12.61
C LYS A 160 2.72 -3.73 -11.42
N ILE A 161 2.63 -3.03 -10.30
CA ILE A 161 3.16 -3.41 -9.00
C ILE A 161 2.01 -3.31 -8.01
N VAL A 162 1.76 -4.39 -7.25
CA VAL A 162 0.74 -4.46 -6.21
C VAL A 162 1.40 -4.82 -4.89
N SER A 163 1.28 -3.96 -3.90
CA SER A 163 1.75 -4.23 -2.55
C SER A 163 0.59 -4.09 -1.57
N LEU A 164 0.30 -5.15 -0.83
CA LEU A 164 -0.80 -5.19 0.13
C LEU A 164 -0.23 -5.07 1.54
N LYS A 165 -0.54 -3.95 2.22
CA LYS A 165 -0.21 -3.75 3.64
C LYS A 165 -1.02 -4.70 4.49
N SER A 166 -0.40 -5.35 5.47
CA SER A 166 -1.01 -6.40 6.27
C SER A 166 -0.76 -6.20 7.79
N GLY A 167 -0.82 -4.97 8.26
CA GLY A 167 -0.63 -4.65 9.67
C GLY A 167 0.63 -5.29 10.25
N HIS A 168 0.48 -6.01 11.37
CA HIS A 168 1.58 -6.72 12.04
C HIS A 168 2.16 -7.89 11.24
N ARG A 169 1.51 -8.36 10.18
CA ARG A 169 2.05 -9.39 9.27
C ARG A 169 2.97 -8.82 8.19
N GLY A 170 3.10 -7.48 8.10
CA GLY A 170 4.02 -6.80 7.19
C GLY A 170 3.45 -6.54 5.80
N LEU A 171 4.27 -6.73 4.79
CA LEU A 171 3.97 -6.35 3.42
C LEU A 171 4.02 -7.56 2.49
N TYR A 172 2.94 -7.78 1.75
CA TYR A 172 2.91 -8.66 0.59
C TYR A 172 3.15 -7.83 -0.67
N LEU A 173 3.92 -8.35 -1.63
CA LEU A 173 4.29 -7.63 -2.85
C LEU A 173 4.27 -8.57 -4.05
N ARG A 174 3.61 -8.17 -5.12
CA ARG A 174 3.67 -8.81 -6.43
C ARG A 174 3.95 -7.82 -7.53
N THR A 175 4.63 -8.30 -8.56
CA THR A 175 4.97 -7.52 -9.75
C THR A 175 4.66 -8.28 -11.02
N GLN A 176 4.33 -7.52 -12.06
CA GLN A 176 4.13 -8.04 -13.41
C GLN A 176 5.47 -8.34 -14.10
N ASN A 177 5.40 -8.95 -15.28
CA ASN A 177 6.56 -9.27 -16.09
C ASN A 177 7.27 -8.01 -16.63
N LYS A 178 8.49 -8.20 -17.12
CA LYS A 178 9.38 -7.18 -17.67
C LYS A 178 8.70 -6.29 -18.73
N THR A 179 7.91 -6.88 -19.62
CA THR A 179 7.22 -6.14 -20.70
C THR A 179 6.23 -5.15 -20.13
N VAL A 180 5.49 -5.53 -19.09
CA VAL A 180 4.51 -4.67 -18.42
C VAL A 180 5.20 -3.60 -17.58
N LEU A 181 6.25 -3.96 -16.81
CA LEU A 181 7.01 -3.00 -16.00
C LEU A 181 7.69 -1.92 -16.85
N ASN A 182 8.14 -2.24 -18.06
CA ASN A 182 8.70 -1.26 -18.98
C ASN A 182 7.71 -0.18 -19.46
N LYS A 183 6.39 -0.40 -19.29
CA LYS A 183 5.33 0.60 -19.61
C LYS A 183 5.05 1.57 -18.46
N MET A 184 5.77 1.50 -17.34
CA MET A 184 5.69 2.50 -16.28
C MET A 184 6.17 3.87 -16.80
N GLY A 185 5.87 4.94 -16.04
CA GLY A 185 6.35 6.28 -16.36
C GLY A 185 7.86 6.47 -16.14
N TYR A 186 8.29 7.69 -15.83
CA TYR A 186 9.72 8.03 -15.64
C TYR A 186 10.44 7.17 -14.61
N ALA A 187 9.83 6.92 -13.46
CA ALA A 187 10.41 6.05 -12.46
C ALA A 187 10.07 4.59 -12.78
N LYS A 188 11.10 3.81 -13.03
CA LYS A 188 11.04 2.35 -13.28
C LYS A 188 12.01 1.64 -12.35
N PRO A 189 11.82 0.33 -12.09
CA PRO A 189 12.84 -0.45 -11.41
C PRO A 189 14.20 -0.29 -12.10
N LYS A 190 15.25 0.03 -11.35
CA LYS A 190 16.60 0.16 -11.90
C LYS A 190 17.10 -1.16 -12.45
N ASP A 191 16.88 -2.25 -11.71
CA ASP A 191 17.09 -3.63 -12.17
C ASP A 191 15.73 -4.27 -12.45
N ILE A 192 15.29 -4.17 -13.69
CA ILE A 192 13.99 -4.68 -14.11
C ILE A 192 13.91 -6.21 -14.03
N ASN A 193 15.04 -6.91 -14.11
CA ASN A 193 15.04 -8.37 -14.03
C ASN A 193 14.79 -8.82 -12.58
N ASN A 194 15.40 -8.14 -11.59
CA ASN A 194 15.14 -8.40 -10.17
C ASN A 194 13.66 -8.13 -9.79
N TRP A 195 13.02 -7.19 -10.46
CA TRP A 195 11.63 -6.79 -10.18
C TRP A 195 10.58 -7.57 -10.98
N SER A 196 10.98 -8.37 -11.97
CA SER A 196 10.05 -9.01 -12.91
C SER A 196 9.49 -10.32 -12.37
N ASP A 197 8.16 -10.51 -12.49
CA ASP A 197 7.47 -11.75 -12.11
C ASP A 197 7.74 -12.20 -10.67
N ARG A 198 7.64 -11.28 -9.72
CA ARG A 198 7.95 -11.53 -8.30
C ARG A 198 6.68 -11.71 -7.45
N GLU A 199 6.79 -12.53 -6.42
CA GLU A 199 5.81 -12.70 -5.36
C GLU A 199 6.52 -12.88 -4.02
N LEU A 200 6.44 -11.86 -3.15
CA LEU A 200 7.21 -11.75 -1.93
C LEU A 200 6.32 -11.40 -0.74
N TRP A 201 6.72 -11.82 0.46
CA TRP A 201 6.11 -11.34 1.71
C TRP A 201 7.18 -11.16 2.79
N ALA A 202 7.38 -9.92 3.21
CA ALA A 202 8.29 -9.59 4.30
C ALA A 202 7.49 -9.24 5.57
N SER A 203 7.83 -9.87 6.69
CA SER A 203 7.27 -9.53 8.00
C SER A 203 7.78 -8.18 8.51
N VAL A 204 7.02 -7.58 9.43
CA VAL A 204 7.41 -6.33 10.09
C VAL A 204 8.60 -6.51 11.03
N TYR A 205 9.26 -5.41 11.38
CA TYR A 205 10.24 -5.39 12.45
C TYR A 205 9.56 -5.28 13.83
N HIS A 206 10.15 -5.96 14.83
CA HIS A 206 9.66 -5.88 16.19
C HIS A 206 9.90 -4.49 16.77
N VAL A 207 8.89 -3.95 17.43
CA VAL A 207 8.94 -2.67 18.17
C VAL A 207 8.55 -2.95 19.61
N GLU A 208 9.46 -2.69 20.55
CA GLU A 208 9.24 -2.99 21.97
C GLU A 208 8.06 -2.22 22.58
N LYS A 209 7.93 -0.95 22.21
CA LYS A 209 6.86 -0.08 22.70
C LYS A 209 6.19 0.64 21.55
N ILE A 210 4.95 0.28 21.29
CA ILE A 210 4.10 0.95 20.29
C ILE A 210 3.39 2.10 20.98
N ALA A 211 3.64 3.32 20.50
CA ALA A 211 2.94 4.52 20.97
C ALA A 211 1.61 4.70 20.21
N SER A 212 1.65 4.58 18.90
CA SER A 212 0.47 4.66 18.02
C SER A 212 0.74 3.94 16.69
N ALA A 213 -0.30 3.37 16.09
CA ALA A 213 -0.20 2.84 14.73
C ALA A 213 -0.62 3.88 13.65
N THR A 214 -0.96 5.10 14.06
CA THR A 214 -1.35 6.17 13.14
C THR A 214 -0.18 6.55 12.25
N GLY A 215 -0.38 6.56 10.92
CA GLY A 215 0.65 6.92 9.93
C GLY A 215 1.68 5.83 9.65
N SER A 216 1.63 4.65 10.31
CA SER A 216 2.60 3.57 10.02
C SER A 216 2.44 3.03 8.60
N GLY A 217 1.20 2.95 8.09
CA GLY A 217 0.91 2.62 6.70
C GLY A 217 1.49 3.64 5.71
N ASP A 218 1.27 4.93 5.97
CA ASP A 218 1.80 6.03 5.15
C ASP A 218 3.32 6.04 5.14
N SER A 219 3.94 5.81 6.32
CA SER A 219 5.39 5.69 6.45
C SER A 219 5.94 4.49 5.67
N ALA A 220 5.21 3.37 5.66
CA ALA A 220 5.58 2.21 4.85
C ALA A 220 5.50 2.52 3.35
N VAL A 221 4.46 3.23 2.89
CA VAL A 221 4.36 3.72 1.52
C VAL A 221 5.52 4.65 1.18
N ALA A 222 5.84 5.61 2.05
CA ALA A 222 6.97 6.53 1.85
C ALA A 222 8.30 5.78 1.77
N GLY A 223 8.55 4.82 2.67
CA GLY A 223 9.73 3.96 2.65
C GLY A 223 9.84 3.13 1.37
N PHE A 224 8.72 2.59 0.88
CA PHE A 224 8.64 1.87 -0.40
C PHE A 224 9.04 2.77 -1.57
N LEU A 225 8.37 3.92 -1.71
CA LEU A 225 8.58 4.84 -2.84
C LEU A 225 9.99 5.44 -2.81
N MET A 226 10.53 5.75 -1.63
CA MET A 226 11.91 6.23 -1.49
C MET A 226 12.93 5.18 -1.93
N ALA A 227 12.81 3.93 -1.47
CA ALA A 227 13.70 2.84 -1.84
C ALA A 227 13.62 2.55 -3.34
N PHE A 228 12.41 2.52 -3.90
CA PHE A 228 12.17 2.37 -5.34
C PHE A 228 12.88 3.46 -6.15
N LEU A 229 12.72 4.74 -5.78
CA LEU A 229 13.37 5.88 -6.44
C LEU A 229 14.89 5.87 -6.32
N ARG A 230 15.43 5.25 -5.26
CA ARG A 230 16.88 5.05 -5.06
C ARG A 230 17.41 3.83 -5.82
N GLY A 231 16.55 3.15 -6.59
CA GLY A 231 16.93 2.00 -7.43
C GLY A 231 17.34 0.77 -6.63
N LYS A 232 16.74 0.57 -5.46
CA LYS A 232 16.92 -0.60 -4.62
C LYS A 232 16.32 -1.85 -5.25
N SER A 233 16.84 -3.03 -4.89
CA SER A 233 16.22 -4.29 -5.24
C SER A 233 14.82 -4.40 -4.64
N ILE A 234 13.99 -5.31 -5.15
CA ILE A 234 12.64 -5.51 -4.64
C ILE A 234 12.67 -5.96 -3.17
N GLU A 235 13.64 -6.80 -2.80
CA GLU A 235 13.86 -7.30 -1.44
C GLU A 235 14.27 -6.17 -0.47
N GLU A 236 15.15 -5.27 -0.90
CA GLU A 236 15.52 -4.09 -0.12
C GLU A 236 14.35 -3.13 0.01
N THR A 237 13.57 -2.96 -1.05
CA THR A 237 12.44 -2.02 -1.08
C THR A 237 11.34 -2.43 -0.09
N ILE A 238 10.96 -3.71 -0.07
CA ILE A 238 9.93 -4.20 0.88
C ILE A 238 10.42 -4.11 2.34
N LYS A 239 11.72 -4.31 2.59
CA LYS A 239 12.32 -4.13 3.92
C LYS A 239 12.33 -2.67 4.35
N CYS A 240 12.67 -1.75 3.45
CA CYS A 240 12.64 -0.31 3.73
C CYS A 240 11.22 0.16 4.08
N ALA A 241 10.21 -0.34 3.37
CA ALA A 241 8.81 -0.06 3.68
C ALA A 241 8.44 -0.51 5.10
N ASN A 242 8.72 -1.77 5.45
CA ASN A 242 8.44 -2.30 6.78
C ASN A 242 9.24 -1.59 7.89
N ALA A 243 10.50 -1.20 7.62
CA ALA A 243 11.32 -0.48 8.59
C ALA A 243 10.78 0.93 8.85
N ALA A 244 10.39 1.66 7.82
CA ALA A 244 9.79 2.99 7.96
C ALA A 244 8.47 2.93 8.76
N GLY A 245 7.60 1.98 8.45
CA GLY A 245 6.37 1.75 9.21
C GLY A 245 6.63 1.40 10.67
N ALA A 246 7.62 0.53 10.94
CA ALA A 246 8.01 0.14 12.30
C ALA A 246 8.60 1.31 13.11
N GLN A 247 9.40 2.18 12.49
CA GLN A 247 9.92 3.37 13.15
C GLN A 247 8.80 4.30 13.60
N ASN A 248 7.80 4.51 12.72
CA ASN A 248 6.69 5.42 13.03
C ASN A 248 5.83 4.96 14.21
N LEU A 249 5.72 3.65 14.47
CA LEU A 249 4.99 3.10 15.61
C LEU A 249 5.47 3.64 16.98
N ARG A 250 6.67 4.22 17.06
CA ARG A 250 7.28 4.76 18.30
C ARG A 250 6.77 6.16 18.65
N ALA A 251 6.07 6.84 17.73
CA ALA A 251 5.52 8.17 17.94
C ALA A 251 3.99 8.14 18.10
N TYR A 252 3.45 9.15 18.75
CA TYR A 252 1.99 9.29 18.91
C TYR A 252 1.32 9.90 17.68
N ASP A 253 2.03 10.72 16.93
CA ASP A 253 1.53 11.35 15.72
C ASP A 253 1.86 10.53 14.45
N ALA A 254 1.34 10.99 13.31
CA ALA A 254 1.42 10.23 12.05
C ALA A 254 2.80 10.26 11.36
N VAL A 255 3.73 11.14 11.73
CA VAL A 255 4.93 11.40 10.93
C VAL A 255 6.23 11.51 11.71
N SER A 256 6.22 11.96 12.99
CA SER A 256 7.45 12.27 13.73
C SER A 256 8.30 11.05 14.06
N GLY A 257 7.73 9.85 14.03
CA GLY A 257 8.47 8.61 14.23
C GLY A 257 9.20 8.10 12.98
N THR A 258 8.88 8.63 11.80
CA THR A 258 9.52 8.21 10.55
C THR A 258 10.95 8.74 10.50
N GLY A 259 11.91 7.82 10.49
CA GLY A 259 13.33 8.15 10.48
C GLY A 259 13.83 8.61 9.11
N THR A 260 15.06 9.14 9.13
CA THR A 260 15.82 9.42 7.91
C THR A 260 16.14 8.16 7.13
N TRP A 261 16.57 8.31 5.88
CA TRP A 261 17.02 7.17 5.08
C TRP A 261 18.12 6.35 5.78
N ASP A 262 19.07 7.01 6.42
CA ASP A 262 20.20 6.33 7.07
C ASP A 262 19.74 5.55 8.29
N GLU A 263 18.86 6.12 9.11
CA GLU A 263 18.24 5.41 10.24
C GLU A 263 17.40 4.18 9.80
N ILE A 264 16.70 4.27 8.67
CA ILE A 264 16.01 3.12 8.08
C ILE A 264 17.03 2.04 7.67
N GLN A 265 18.13 2.43 7.02
CA GLN A 265 19.18 1.47 6.63
C GLN A 265 19.90 0.85 7.83
N GLU A 266 20.14 1.63 8.90
CA GLU A 266 20.71 1.13 10.14
C GLU A 266 19.79 0.10 10.80
N MET A 267 18.49 0.40 10.90
CA MET A 267 17.50 -0.55 11.44
C MET A 267 17.50 -1.88 10.70
N ILE A 268 17.59 -1.86 9.37
CA ILE A 268 17.61 -3.08 8.53
C ILE A 268 18.90 -3.89 8.73
N LYS A 269 20.03 -3.21 8.93
CA LYS A 269 21.37 -3.83 9.08
C LYS A 269 21.64 -4.30 10.51
N ASP A 270 21.01 -3.72 11.50
CA ASP A 270 21.23 -4.06 12.89
C ASP A 270 20.80 -5.50 13.17
N LYS A 271 21.77 -6.33 13.57
CA LYS A 271 21.53 -7.74 13.91
C LYS A 271 20.63 -7.94 15.12
N LYS A 272 20.47 -6.90 15.98
CA LYS A 272 19.60 -6.91 17.13
C LYS A 272 18.15 -6.65 16.75
N THR A 273 17.92 -5.95 15.64
CA THR A 273 16.58 -5.72 15.09
C THR A 273 16.02 -7.05 14.59
N ARG A 274 14.93 -7.49 15.21
CA ARG A 274 14.27 -8.75 14.87
C ARG A 274 13.02 -8.47 14.03
N SER A 275 12.84 -9.26 12.98
CA SER A 275 11.54 -9.36 12.32
C SER A 275 10.58 -10.14 13.21
N VAL A 276 9.30 -9.78 13.18
CA VAL A 276 8.25 -10.59 13.82
C VAL A 276 8.19 -11.95 13.13
N GLU A 277 8.17 -13.03 13.90
CA GLU A 277 8.05 -14.37 13.32
C GLU A 277 6.69 -14.51 12.64
N MET A 278 6.72 -14.89 11.38
CA MET A 278 5.51 -15.16 10.59
C MET A 278 5.67 -16.50 9.89
N ARG A 279 4.62 -17.32 9.95
CA ARG A 279 4.55 -18.58 9.22
C ARG A 279 3.52 -18.47 8.10
N ILE A 280 3.86 -19.02 6.93
CA ILE A 280 2.95 -19.16 5.80
C ILE A 280 2.85 -20.65 5.49
N ASP A 281 1.73 -21.26 5.92
CA ASP A 281 1.49 -22.70 5.76
C ASP A 281 0.81 -23.04 4.40
N THR A 282 0.70 -22.05 3.52
CA THR A 282 0.12 -22.24 2.18
C THR A 282 1.13 -22.95 1.27
N PRO A 283 0.74 -24.03 0.58
CA PRO A 283 1.63 -24.75 -0.31
C PRO A 283 2.29 -23.86 -1.37
N GLY A 284 3.57 -24.10 -1.65
CA GLY A 284 4.35 -23.38 -2.66
C GLY A 284 5.06 -22.14 -2.14
N TRP A 285 4.78 -21.67 -0.92
CA TRP A 285 5.57 -20.65 -0.24
C TRP A 285 6.82 -21.27 0.37
N TRP A 286 7.94 -20.55 0.30
CA TRP A 286 9.19 -20.95 0.91
C TRP A 286 9.97 -19.77 1.45
N TRP A 287 10.76 -20.01 2.50
CA TRP A 287 11.56 -18.99 3.17
C TRP A 287 12.93 -18.88 2.53
N ASP A 288 13.24 -17.74 1.94
CA ASP A 288 14.60 -17.48 1.47
C ASP A 288 15.50 -17.04 2.65
N LYS A 289 16.51 -17.86 2.95
CA LYS A 289 17.43 -17.62 4.06
C LYS A 289 18.36 -16.43 3.82
N VAL A 290 18.64 -16.09 2.57
CA VAL A 290 19.55 -15.01 2.18
C VAL A 290 18.87 -13.67 2.35
N SER A 291 17.74 -13.47 1.70
CA SER A 291 16.96 -12.23 1.81
C SER A 291 16.15 -12.16 3.09
N LYS A 292 15.90 -13.28 3.79
CA LYS A 292 15.01 -13.39 4.94
C LYS A 292 13.60 -12.88 4.63
N ILE A 293 13.05 -13.37 3.54
CA ILE A 293 11.73 -13.02 3.00
C ILE A 293 11.05 -14.30 2.53
N TRP A 294 9.73 -14.38 2.67
CA TRP A 294 8.92 -15.43 2.07
C TRP A 294 8.76 -15.18 0.57
N MET A 295 9.02 -16.23 -0.22
CA MET A 295 8.83 -16.25 -1.66
C MET A 295 7.57 -17.05 -1.98
N GLY A 296 6.69 -16.49 -2.80
CA GLY A 296 5.43 -17.09 -3.16
C GLY A 296 5.53 -18.10 -4.33
N PRO A 297 4.47 -18.88 -4.57
CA PRO A 297 4.47 -19.90 -5.63
C PRO A 297 4.61 -19.32 -7.04
N ARG A 298 4.33 -18.01 -7.21
CA ARG A 298 4.44 -17.32 -8.51
C ARG A 298 5.72 -16.51 -8.65
N ASP A 299 6.64 -16.56 -7.66
CA ASP A 299 7.94 -15.93 -7.77
C ASP A 299 8.80 -16.68 -8.80
N LYS A 300 9.29 -15.95 -9.81
CA LYS A 300 10.18 -16.49 -10.84
C LYS A 300 11.62 -15.94 -10.73
N GLY A 301 11.85 -15.00 -9.80
CA GLY A 301 13.14 -14.33 -9.67
C GLY A 301 14.14 -15.06 -8.78
N ALA A 302 13.68 -15.91 -7.86
CA ALA A 302 14.55 -16.68 -6.97
C ALA A 302 14.61 -18.15 -7.40
N SER A 303 15.81 -18.67 -7.60
CA SER A 303 16.02 -20.12 -7.77
C SER A 303 15.66 -20.84 -6.47
N LYS A 304 14.81 -21.85 -6.56
CA LYS A 304 14.58 -22.78 -5.45
C LYS A 304 15.85 -23.64 -5.35
N GLU A 305 16.81 -23.23 -4.50
CA GLU A 305 17.90 -24.09 -4.06
C GLU A 305 17.54 -24.87 -2.80
#